data_b58e8c2849ae1a082fa0940e1d805591
#
_entry.id   b58e8c2849ae1a082fa0940e1d805591
#
_cell.length_a   1.000
_cell.length_b   1.000
_cell.length_c   1.000
_cell.angle_alpha   90.00
_cell.angle_beta   90.00
_cell.angle_gamma   90.00
#
_symmetry.space_group_name_H-M   'P 1'
#
loop_
_entity.id
_entity.type
_entity.pdbx_description
1 polymer ?
#
loop_
_entity_poly.entity_id
_entity_poly.type
_entity_poly.pdbx_seq_one_letter_code
_entity_poly.pdbx_strand_id
1 'polypeptide(L)'
;MAVFNTNLIIHTGTTFEQTFVLEDDRTNSAKDLTGYTGVAKFKQYPNAYSTGDGAFDFGFTNRTLGKIRISMADTATAKLEPGKFFYDVLLNDGSTVESVIEGQLIVKRSVTRP
;
A
#
# COMPACT_ATOMS: atom_id res chain seq x y z
N MET A 1 -3.18 -17.37 -0.39
CA MET A 1 -4.01 -16.17 -0.19
C MET A 1 -4.25 -15.52 -1.55
N ALA A 2 -5.47 -15.07 -1.80
CA ALA A 2 -5.75 -14.32 -3.02
C ALA A 2 -5.12 -12.93 -2.94
N VAL A 3 -4.60 -12.46 -4.06
CA VAL A 3 -4.01 -11.13 -4.16
C VAL A 3 -5.12 -10.16 -4.60
N PHE A 4 -5.34 -9.10 -3.81
CA PHE A 4 -6.25 -8.04 -4.22
C PHE A 4 -5.58 -7.15 -5.25
N ASN A 5 -6.30 -6.83 -6.31
CA ASN A 5 -5.85 -5.88 -7.31
C ASN A 5 -6.68 -4.61 -7.19
N THR A 6 -6.07 -3.56 -6.68
CA THR A 6 -6.77 -2.30 -6.41
C THR A 6 -5.92 -1.13 -6.88
N ASN A 7 -6.53 -0.23 -7.61
CA ASN A 7 -5.87 1.00 -8.05
C ASN A 7 -6.08 2.11 -7.03
N LEU A 8 -5.05 2.89 -6.78
CA LEU A 8 -5.05 3.98 -5.83
C LEU A 8 -4.78 5.30 -6.54
N ILE A 9 -5.32 6.38 -5.98
CA ILE A 9 -5.09 7.74 -6.48
C ILE A 9 -4.59 8.58 -5.32
N ILE A 10 -3.47 9.29 -5.55
CA ILE A 10 -2.92 10.26 -4.60
C ILE A 10 -2.95 11.64 -5.27
N HIS A 11 -3.43 12.65 -4.54
CA HIS A 11 -3.30 14.04 -4.92
C HIS A 11 -2.11 14.63 -4.18
N THR A 12 -1.17 15.25 -4.91
CA THR A 12 0.04 15.81 -4.31
C THR A 12 -0.29 16.86 -3.27
N GLY A 13 0.45 16.85 -2.16
CA GLY A 13 0.25 17.82 -1.08
C GLY A 13 -0.92 17.52 -0.15
N THR A 14 -1.55 16.35 -0.30
CA THR A 14 -2.65 15.93 0.58
C THR A 14 -2.23 14.68 1.37
N THR A 15 -2.84 14.51 2.54
CA THR A 15 -2.63 13.29 3.33
C THR A 15 -3.32 12.12 2.65
N PHE A 16 -2.61 11.02 2.48
CA PHE A 16 -3.14 9.80 1.88
C PHE A 16 -3.29 8.72 2.94
N GLU A 17 -4.45 8.09 2.99
CA GLU A 17 -4.70 6.92 3.83
C GLU A 17 -5.60 5.95 3.10
N GLN A 18 -5.27 4.66 3.21
CA GLN A 18 -6.11 3.59 2.68
C GLN A 18 -6.06 2.42 3.63
N THR A 19 -7.23 1.94 4.02
CA THR A 19 -7.39 0.77 4.88
C THR A 19 -7.89 -0.40 4.04
N PHE A 20 -7.31 -1.57 4.29
CA PHE A 20 -7.74 -2.82 3.65
C PHE A 20 -8.14 -3.82 4.72
N VAL A 21 -9.12 -4.65 4.40
CA VAL A 21 -9.51 -5.79 5.22
C VAL A 21 -9.14 -7.05 4.46
N LEU A 22 -8.28 -7.86 5.04
CA LEU A 22 -7.82 -9.11 4.42
C LEU A 22 -8.65 -10.27 4.96
N GLU A 23 -9.06 -11.16 4.05
CA GLU A 23 -9.84 -12.34 4.40
C GLU A 23 -9.05 -13.60 4.14
N ASP A 24 -9.32 -14.63 4.95
CA ASP A 24 -8.76 -15.95 4.73
C ASP A 24 -9.58 -16.68 3.67
N ASP A 25 -8.92 -17.13 2.61
CA ASP A 25 -9.56 -17.83 1.50
C ASP A 25 -10.31 -19.10 1.93
N ARG A 26 -9.86 -19.73 2.99
CA ARG A 26 -10.40 -21.01 3.45
C ARG A 26 -11.70 -20.85 4.20
N THR A 27 -11.83 -19.77 4.97
CA THR A 27 -12.95 -19.60 5.91
C THR A 27 -13.87 -18.46 5.57
N ASN A 28 -13.53 -17.63 4.58
CA ASN A 28 -14.24 -16.39 4.23
C ASN A 28 -14.41 -15.46 5.43
N SER A 29 -13.52 -15.58 6.43
CA SER A 29 -13.52 -14.72 7.60
C SER A 29 -12.25 -13.87 7.62
N ALA A 30 -12.21 -12.90 8.51
CA ALA A 30 -11.07 -12.03 8.64
C ALA A 30 -9.80 -12.83 8.93
N LYS A 31 -8.71 -12.49 8.24
CA LYS A 31 -7.42 -13.15 8.44
C LYS A 31 -6.76 -12.61 9.71
N ASP A 32 -6.34 -13.51 10.58
CA ASP A 32 -5.59 -13.14 11.78
C ASP A 32 -4.14 -12.83 11.39
N LEU A 33 -3.71 -11.60 11.60
CA LEU A 33 -2.38 -11.13 11.24
C LEU A 33 -1.44 -11.02 12.44
N THR A 34 -1.76 -11.70 13.52
CA THR A 34 -0.89 -11.75 14.71
C THR A 34 0.47 -12.34 14.33
N GLY A 35 1.54 -11.63 14.68
CA GLY A 35 2.90 -12.07 14.35
C GLY A 35 3.38 -11.70 12.95
N TYR A 36 2.54 -11.09 12.13
CA TYR A 36 2.94 -10.64 10.80
C TYR A 36 3.62 -9.27 10.85
N THR A 37 4.54 -9.07 9.92
CA THR A 37 5.06 -7.74 9.58
C THR A 37 4.70 -7.43 8.15
N GLY A 38 4.72 -6.16 7.78
CA GLY A 38 4.32 -5.78 6.43
C GLY A 38 5.11 -4.59 5.92
N VAL A 39 5.13 -4.47 4.60
CA VAL A 39 5.73 -3.35 3.91
C VAL A 39 4.94 -3.06 2.64
N ALA A 40 4.79 -1.78 2.31
CA ALA A 40 4.15 -1.33 1.09
C ALA A 40 5.08 -0.38 0.37
N LYS A 41 5.35 -0.65 -0.90
CA LYS A 41 6.24 0.16 -1.73
C LYS A 41 5.62 0.42 -3.08
N PHE A 42 6.06 1.47 -3.73
CA PHE A 42 5.65 1.79 -5.09
C PHE A 42 6.88 2.08 -5.95
N LYS A 43 6.74 1.77 -7.24
CA LYS A 43 7.79 1.97 -8.25
C LYS A 43 7.16 2.45 -9.54
N GLN A 44 7.88 3.31 -10.24
CA GLN A 44 7.43 3.76 -11.56
C GLN A 44 7.53 2.62 -12.58
N TYR A 45 8.56 1.79 -12.48
CA TYR A 45 8.76 0.63 -13.36
C TYR A 45 8.99 -0.61 -12.49
N PRO A 46 8.16 -1.67 -12.60
CA PRO A 46 8.26 -2.83 -11.71
C PRO A 46 9.61 -3.55 -11.75
N ASN A 47 10.28 -3.51 -12.90
CA ASN A 47 11.52 -4.24 -13.13
C ASN A 47 12.77 -3.36 -13.09
N ALA A 48 12.63 -2.09 -12.72
CA ALA A 48 13.75 -1.16 -12.76
C ALA A 48 14.23 -0.78 -11.38
N TYR A 49 15.53 -0.51 -11.26
CA TYR A 49 16.08 0.20 -10.12
C TYR A 49 15.85 1.69 -10.39
N SER A 50 14.61 2.15 -10.23
CA SER A 50 14.28 3.51 -10.58
C SER A 50 14.48 4.44 -9.38
N THR A 51 14.82 5.69 -9.69
CA THR A 51 14.94 6.73 -8.68
C THR A 51 13.59 7.27 -8.21
N GLY A 52 12.49 6.86 -8.85
CA GLY A 52 11.14 7.26 -8.48
C GLY A 52 10.48 6.34 -7.46
N ASP A 53 11.23 5.40 -6.90
CA ASP A 53 10.69 4.45 -5.95
C ASP A 53 10.44 5.11 -4.59
N GLY A 54 9.40 4.64 -3.91
CA GLY A 54 9.09 5.10 -2.57
C GLY A 54 8.36 4.03 -1.78
N ALA A 55 8.05 4.38 -0.55
CA ALA A 55 7.36 3.50 0.36
C ALA A 55 6.21 4.24 1.04
N PHE A 56 5.13 3.49 1.31
CA PHE A 56 4.06 3.96 2.18
C PHE A 56 4.41 3.67 3.62
N ASP A 57 3.85 4.46 4.53
CA ASP A 57 3.81 4.07 5.94
C ASP A 57 2.83 2.91 6.08
N PHE A 58 3.24 1.87 6.79
CA PHE A 58 2.44 0.66 6.93
C PHE A 58 2.10 0.43 8.39
N GLY A 59 0.85 0.09 8.66
CA GLY A 59 0.43 -0.24 10.01
C GLY A 59 -0.70 -1.27 10.01
N PHE A 60 -0.85 -1.93 11.16
CA PHE A 60 -1.96 -2.83 11.41
C PHE A 60 -2.97 -2.10 12.28
N THR A 61 -4.16 -1.83 11.75
CA THR A 61 -5.20 -1.17 12.53
C THR A 61 -5.92 -2.16 13.44
N ASN A 62 -6.06 -3.40 13.01
CA ASN A 62 -6.59 -4.48 13.84
C ASN A 62 -6.09 -5.83 13.28
N ARG A 63 -5.07 -6.40 13.93
CA ARG A 63 -4.43 -7.63 13.46
C ARG A 63 -5.38 -8.82 13.42
N THR A 64 -6.22 -8.95 14.45
CA THR A 64 -7.11 -10.12 14.56
C THR A 64 -8.24 -10.07 13.56
N LEU A 65 -8.59 -8.90 13.06
CA LEU A 65 -9.61 -8.71 12.04
C LEU A 65 -9.05 -8.50 10.65
N GLY A 66 -7.74 -8.70 10.47
CA GLY A 66 -7.10 -8.59 9.17
C GLY A 66 -7.05 -7.19 8.60
N LYS A 67 -7.10 -6.17 9.44
CA LYS A 67 -7.13 -4.77 8.99
C LYS A 67 -5.73 -4.20 8.96
N ILE A 68 -5.35 -3.68 7.80
CA ILE A 68 -4.08 -2.99 7.59
C ILE A 68 -4.35 -1.61 7.01
N ARG A 69 -3.41 -0.71 7.20
CA ARG A 69 -3.49 0.64 6.65
C ARG A 69 -2.16 1.03 6.03
N ILE A 70 -2.24 1.59 4.83
CA ILE A 70 -1.10 2.29 4.23
C ILE A 70 -1.42 3.77 4.20
N SER A 71 -0.41 4.59 4.42
CA SER A 71 -0.59 6.03 4.50
C SER A 71 0.64 6.77 4.04
N MET A 72 0.47 8.05 3.75
CA MET A 72 1.56 8.94 3.39
C MET A 72 1.21 10.35 3.83
N ALA A 73 2.14 11.00 4.52
CA ALA A 73 1.94 12.36 4.99
C ALA A 73 1.86 13.35 3.81
N ASP A 74 1.18 14.47 4.02
CA ASP A 74 1.04 15.51 3.00
C ASP A 74 2.40 16.04 2.52
N THR A 75 3.38 16.14 3.40
CA THR A 75 4.73 16.57 3.05
C THR A 75 5.44 15.56 2.15
N ALA A 76 5.14 14.27 2.31
CA ALA A 76 5.71 13.23 1.46
C ALA A 76 5.00 13.18 0.09
N THR A 77 3.68 13.30 0.06
CA THR A 77 2.95 13.31 -1.21
C THR A 77 3.29 14.53 -2.06
N ALA A 78 3.61 15.65 -1.42
CA ALA A 78 4.01 16.88 -2.12
C ALA A 78 5.29 16.70 -2.94
N LYS A 79 6.13 15.74 -2.56
CA LYS A 79 7.39 15.45 -3.25
C LYS A 79 7.23 14.49 -4.43
N LEU A 80 6.05 13.88 -4.57
CA LEU A 80 5.81 12.93 -5.66
C LEU A 80 5.59 13.68 -6.96
N GLU A 81 6.12 13.12 -8.05
CA GLU A 81 5.84 13.63 -9.38
C GLU A 81 4.54 13.02 -9.89
N PRO A 82 3.68 13.81 -10.57
CA PRO A 82 2.48 13.27 -11.19
C PRO A 82 2.83 12.19 -12.19
N GLY A 83 2.04 11.12 -12.22
CA GLY A 83 2.26 10.03 -13.14
C GLY A 83 1.68 8.73 -12.63
N LYS A 84 2.05 7.66 -13.32
CA LYS A 84 1.56 6.32 -13.04
C LYS A 84 2.69 5.49 -12.42
N PHE A 85 2.38 4.87 -11.30
CA PHE A 85 3.29 3.99 -10.57
C PHE A 85 2.63 2.63 -10.36
N PHE A 86 3.42 1.64 -10.02
CA PHE A 86 2.93 0.35 -9.56
C PHE A 86 3.25 0.21 -8.07
N TYR A 87 2.36 -0.40 -7.33
CA TYR A 87 2.57 -0.62 -5.91
C TYR A 87 2.20 -2.05 -5.53
N ASP A 88 2.76 -2.52 -4.43
CA ASP A 88 2.33 -3.75 -3.80
C ASP A 88 2.46 -3.66 -2.30
N VAL A 89 1.77 -4.57 -1.62
CA VAL A 89 1.84 -4.74 -0.18
C VAL A 89 2.27 -6.18 0.09
N LEU A 90 3.34 -6.33 0.83
CA LEU A 90 3.88 -7.64 1.20
C LEU A 90 3.69 -7.87 2.70
N LEU A 91 3.30 -9.08 3.05
CA LEU A 91 3.23 -9.53 4.44
C LEU A 91 4.25 -10.64 4.67
N ASN A 92 4.85 -10.65 5.86
CA ASN A 92 5.83 -11.63 6.25
C ASN A 92 5.42 -12.21 7.61
N ASP A 93 5.26 -13.53 7.68
CA ASP A 93 4.91 -14.22 8.92
C ASP A 93 6.14 -14.72 9.71
N GLY A 94 7.34 -14.39 9.26
CA GLY A 94 8.59 -14.84 9.85
C GLY A 94 9.28 -15.93 9.04
N SER A 95 8.56 -16.62 8.18
CA SER A 95 9.12 -17.67 7.31
C SER A 95 8.72 -17.51 5.86
N THR A 96 7.57 -16.92 5.58
CA THR A 96 7.04 -16.76 4.23
C THR A 96 6.68 -15.30 3.96
N VAL A 97 7.07 -14.80 2.80
CA VAL A 97 6.70 -13.47 2.33
C VAL A 97 5.64 -13.62 1.24
N GLU A 98 4.51 -12.96 1.42
CA GLU A 98 3.37 -13.02 0.48
C GLU A 98 3.02 -11.64 -0.03
N SER A 99 2.74 -11.54 -1.33
CA SER A 99 2.11 -10.34 -1.90
C SER A 99 0.60 -10.45 -1.68
N VAL A 100 0.03 -9.49 -1.00
CA VAL A 100 -1.40 -9.55 -0.65
C VAL A 100 -2.24 -8.51 -1.38
N ILE A 101 -1.63 -7.42 -1.81
CA ILE A 101 -2.30 -6.36 -2.56
C ILE A 101 -1.34 -5.86 -3.62
N GLU A 102 -1.85 -5.63 -4.81
CA GLU A 102 -1.07 -5.00 -5.88
C GLU A 102 -1.98 -4.15 -6.75
N GLY A 103 -1.39 -3.28 -7.55
CA GLY A 103 -2.16 -2.47 -8.48
C GLY A 103 -1.36 -1.27 -8.96
N GLN A 104 -2.09 -0.29 -9.48
CA GLN A 104 -1.52 0.93 -10.01
C GLN A 104 -1.76 2.07 -9.03
N LEU A 105 -0.76 2.92 -8.89
CA LEU A 105 -0.87 4.15 -8.14
C LEU A 105 -0.81 5.31 -9.12
N ILE A 106 -1.87 6.10 -9.16
CA ILE A 106 -1.96 7.29 -10.00
C ILE A 106 -1.72 8.51 -9.12
N VAL A 107 -0.68 9.26 -9.42
CA VAL A 107 -0.36 10.51 -8.70
C VAL A 107 -0.83 11.67 -9.55
N LYS A 108 -1.74 12.47 -9.00
CA LYS A 108 -2.31 13.64 -9.65
C LYS A 108 -1.85 14.90 -8.94
N ARG A 109 -1.55 15.93 -9.70
CA ARG A 109 -1.21 17.23 -9.12
C ARG A 109 -2.46 17.86 -8.52
N SER A 110 -2.36 18.29 -7.28
CA SER A 110 -3.44 19.03 -6.64
C SER A 110 -3.53 20.45 -7.23
N VAL A 111 -4.74 20.92 -7.45
CA VAL A 111 -4.98 22.30 -7.90
C VAL A 111 -4.75 23.27 -6.75
N THR A 112 -5.18 22.90 -5.56
CA THR A 112 -4.99 23.70 -4.36
C THR A 112 -3.76 23.23 -3.60
N ARG A 113 -2.89 24.15 -3.25
CA ARG A 113 -1.73 23.86 -2.38
C ARG A 113 -2.05 24.35 -0.99
N PRO A 114 -2.05 23.46 -0.01
CA PRO A 114 -2.26 23.84 1.39
C PRO A 114 -1.11 24.64 1.96
#